data_63428ce4c49e16f9aabb093c2e40e741
#
_entry.id   63428ce4c49e16f9aabb093c2e40e741
#
_cell.length_a   1.000
_cell.length_b   1.000
_cell.length_c   1.000
_cell.angle_alpha   90.00
_cell.angle_beta   90.00
_cell.angle_gamma   90.00
#
_symmetry.space_group_name_H-M   'P 1'
#
loop_
_entity.id
_entity.type
_entity.pdbx_description
1 polymer ?
#
loop_
_entity_poly.entity_id
_entity_poly.type
_entity_poly.pdbx_seq_one_letter_code
_entity_poly.pdbx_strand_id
1 'polypeptide(L)'
;NIKINDECCPICRCEYDDPVVTECGHNFCYECITEVIGIESYKKECPICRTAISPSKIFKLEEDIHVEEEKVDELVYKYGTKIAKLIKLCKQILLDDKNKIILISEWDRLLSMIGIVLKNNDIKNVFCKGNVHQRNAAISAFRSDLSKKRKSYDNVSRVIMLSTEHAASGTNLTDATHIIFMEPHNGEYGAVKSMEDQAIGRAVRLGQQNQVNVYRLIT
;
A
#
# COMPACT_ATOMS: atom_id res chain seq x y z
N ASN A 1 -3.40 3.82 23.68
CA ASN A 1 -2.00 3.80 24.15
C ASN A 1 -1.99 3.30 25.58
N ILE A 2 -1.86 1.98 25.77
CA ILE A 2 -1.65 1.37 27.08
C ILE A 2 -0.14 1.42 27.29
N LYS A 3 0.32 2.29 28.22
CA LYS A 3 1.74 2.37 28.58
C LYS A 3 2.02 1.37 29.68
N ILE A 4 3.06 0.56 29.51
CA ILE A 4 3.65 -0.20 30.62
C ILE A 4 4.31 0.83 31.53
N ASN A 5 3.73 1.07 32.71
CA ASN A 5 4.22 2.09 33.64
C ASN A 5 5.33 1.61 34.58
N ASP A 6 5.57 0.30 34.64
CA ASP A 6 6.57 -0.33 35.51
C ASP A 6 7.60 -1.09 34.68
N GLU A 7 8.87 -1.03 35.06
CA GLU A 7 9.96 -1.69 34.33
C GLU A 7 9.98 -3.23 34.53
N CYS A 8 9.28 -3.76 35.53
CA CYS A 8 9.32 -5.16 35.91
C CYS A 8 7.93 -5.72 36.24
N CYS A 9 7.74 -7.01 36.02
CA CYS A 9 6.54 -7.72 36.41
C CYS A 9 6.40 -7.71 37.94
N PRO A 10 5.25 -7.28 38.53
CA PRO A 10 5.06 -7.19 39.98
C PRO A 10 5.00 -8.55 40.67
N ILE A 11 4.87 -9.65 39.94
CA ILE A 11 4.82 -11.03 40.48
C ILE A 11 6.23 -11.59 40.57
N CYS A 12 6.94 -11.73 39.43
CA CYS A 12 8.29 -12.33 39.42
C CYS A 12 9.40 -11.31 39.66
N ARG A 13 9.13 -10.00 39.55
CA ARG A 13 10.10 -8.90 39.69
C ARG A 13 11.24 -8.90 38.68
N CYS A 14 11.04 -9.64 37.58
CA CYS A 14 11.93 -9.64 36.42
C CYS A 14 11.37 -8.75 35.32
N GLU A 15 12.19 -8.50 34.28
CA GLU A 15 11.68 -7.95 33.04
C GLU A 15 10.49 -8.75 32.53
N TYR A 16 9.56 -8.10 31.82
CA TYR A 16 8.37 -8.78 31.34
C TYR A 16 8.73 -9.83 30.28
N ASP A 17 8.26 -11.04 30.51
CA ASP A 17 8.27 -12.13 29.54
C ASP A 17 6.82 -12.37 29.07
N ASP A 18 6.58 -12.30 27.74
CA ASP A 18 5.24 -12.36 27.13
C ASP A 18 4.23 -11.45 27.88
N PRO A 19 4.39 -10.09 27.79
CA PRO A 19 3.63 -9.17 28.61
C PRO A 19 2.13 -9.19 28.27
N VAL A 20 1.30 -9.16 29.30
CA VAL A 20 -0.15 -9.11 29.19
C VAL A 20 -0.76 -8.02 30.04
N VAL A 21 -1.91 -7.48 29.60
CA VAL A 21 -2.71 -6.52 30.37
C VAL A 21 -4.05 -7.14 30.76
N THR A 22 -4.44 -6.92 31.99
CA THR A 22 -5.76 -7.32 32.52
C THR A 22 -6.81 -6.24 32.30
N GLU A 23 -8.12 -6.57 32.43
CA GLU A 23 -9.22 -5.59 32.30
C GLU A 23 -9.06 -4.35 33.20
N CYS A 24 -8.42 -4.52 34.34
CA CYS A 24 -8.18 -3.41 35.28
C CYS A 24 -6.94 -2.57 34.92
N GLY A 25 -6.27 -2.88 33.79
CA GLY A 25 -5.14 -2.09 33.28
C GLY A 25 -3.78 -2.42 33.88
N HIS A 26 -3.64 -3.46 34.71
CA HIS A 26 -2.36 -3.87 35.28
C HIS A 26 -1.64 -4.88 34.37
N ASN A 27 -0.30 -4.75 34.29
CA ASN A 27 0.56 -5.55 33.44
C ASN A 27 1.26 -6.68 34.22
N PHE A 28 1.42 -7.83 33.60
CA PHE A 28 2.08 -9.00 34.17
C PHE A 28 2.73 -9.82 33.04
N CYS A 29 3.65 -10.72 33.37
CA CYS A 29 4.00 -11.81 32.45
C CYS A 29 2.81 -12.75 32.28
N TYR A 30 2.63 -13.29 31.10
CA TYR A 30 1.52 -14.22 30.81
C TYR A 30 1.51 -15.42 31.75
N GLU A 31 2.65 -16.09 31.95
CA GLU A 31 2.76 -17.23 32.86
C GLU A 31 2.46 -16.83 34.29
N CYS A 32 3.01 -15.70 34.76
CA CYS A 32 2.81 -15.24 36.14
C CYS A 32 1.34 -15.01 36.47
N ILE A 33 0.59 -14.33 35.60
CA ILE A 33 -0.82 -14.04 35.88
C ILE A 33 -1.69 -15.27 35.70
N THR A 34 -1.38 -16.15 34.73
CA THR A 34 -2.12 -17.42 34.55
C THR A 34 -1.94 -18.38 35.69
N GLU A 35 -0.79 -18.41 36.36
CA GLU A 35 -0.58 -19.18 37.59
C GLU A 35 -1.44 -18.67 38.75
N VAL A 36 -1.50 -17.34 38.93
CA VAL A 36 -2.29 -16.71 40.00
C VAL A 36 -3.81 -16.92 39.82
N ILE A 37 -4.32 -16.87 38.59
CA ILE A 37 -5.76 -17.00 38.26
C ILE A 37 -6.13 -18.39 37.73
N GLY A 38 -5.20 -19.38 37.79
CA GLY A 38 -5.35 -20.71 37.23
C GLY A 38 -6.61 -21.45 37.70
N ILE A 39 -6.87 -22.62 37.10
CA ILE A 39 -8.11 -23.40 37.28
C ILE A 39 -8.40 -23.73 38.73
N GLU A 40 -7.38 -23.90 39.55
CA GLU A 40 -7.47 -24.29 40.99
C GLU A 40 -7.54 -23.06 41.93
N SER A 41 -7.40 -21.84 41.41
CA SER A 41 -7.46 -20.65 42.26
C SER A 41 -8.90 -20.29 42.61
N TYR A 42 -9.21 -20.25 43.89
CA TYR A 42 -10.49 -19.80 44.44
C TYR A 42 -10.75 -18.31 44.25
N LYS A 43 -9.68 -17.51 44.03
CA LYS A 43 -9.76 -16.06 43.83
C LYS A 43 -9.10 -15.69 42.52
N LYS A 44 -9.94 -15.40 41.52
CA LYS A 44 -9.50 -14.84 40.24
C LYS A 44 -9.49 -13.33 40.33
N GLU A 45 -8.54 -12.79 41.11
CA GLU A 45 -8.44 -11.35 41.37
C GLU A 45 -7.06 -10.83 40.96
N CYS A 46 -7.02 -9.56 40.54
CA CYS A 46 -5.78 -8.89 40.23
C CYS A 46 -4.87 -8.77 41.47
N PRO A 47 -3.61 -9.20 41.40
CA PRO A 47 -2.67 -9.11 42.53
C PRO A 47 -2.45 -7.68 43.04
N ILE A 48 -2.66 -6.67 42.21
CA ILE A 48 -2.43 -5.26 42.55
C ILE A 48 -3.70 -4.61 43.12
N CYS A 49 -4.84 -4.68 42.41
CA CYS A 49 -6.04 -3.93 42.79
C CYS A 49 -7.21 -4.81 43.26
N ARG A 50 -7.04 -6.13 43.28
CA ARG A 50 -8.06 -7.13 43.71
C ARG A 50 -9.36 -7.11 42.89
N THR A 51 -9.38 -6.45 41.73
CA THR A 51 -10.49 -6.52 40.78
C THR A 51 -10.58 -7.94 40.22
N ALA A 52 -11.79 -8.49 40.10
CA ALA A 52 -12.00 -9.80 39.50
C ALA A 52 -11.49 -9.82 38.07
N ILE A 53 -10.73 -10.89 37.72
CA ILE A 53 -10.17 -11.07 36.38
C ILE A 53 -10.82 -12.30 35.74
N SER A 54 -11.31 -12.12 34.52
CA SER A 54 -11.76 -13.24 33.69
C SER A 54 -10.59 -13.74 32.84
N PRO A 55 -10.25 -15.05 32.84
CA PRO A 55 -9.14 -15.58 32.02
C PRO A 55 -9.29 -15.28 30.53
N SER A 56 -10.54 -15.16 30.06
CA SER A 56 -10.86 -14.82 28.65
C SER A 56 -10.62 -13.34 28.30
N LYS A 57 -10.31 -12.51 29.28
CA LYS A 57 -10.12 -11.08 29.14
C LYS A 57 -8.72 -10.62 29.58
N ILE A 58 -7.76 -11.47 29.33
CA ILE A 58 -6.34 -11.13 29.40
C ILE A 58 -5.89 -10.86 27.96
N PHE A 59 -5.43 -9.67 27.72
CA PHE A 59 -4.97 -9.24 26.40
C PHE A 59 -3.44 -9.35 26.38
N LYS A 60 -2.92 -10.19 25.48
CA LYS A 60 -1.48 -10.13 25.18
C LYS A 60 -1.18 -8.73 24.67
N LEU A 61 -0.25 -8.08 25.29
CA LEU A 61 0.44 -6.99 24.66
C LEU A 61 1.30 -7.69 23.61
N GLU A 62 0.85 -7.76 22.35
CA GLU A 62 1.79 -7.98 21.29
C GLU A 62 2.91 -6.99 21.59
N GLU A 63 4.14 -7.49 21.76
CA GLU A 63 5.31 -6.63 21.79
C GLU A 63 5.05 -5.65 20.68
N ASP A 64 4.85 -4.37 21.04
CA ASP A 64 4.91 -3.33 20.02
C ASP A 64 6.14 -3.75 19.25
N ILE A 65 5.89 -4.38 18.07
CA ILE A 65 6.93 -4.55 17.07
C ILE A 65 7.67 -3.25 17.24
N HIS A 66 8.89 -3.29 17.84
CA HIS A 66 9.72 -2.11 17.95
C HIS A 66 9.40 -1.34 16.69
N VAL A 67 8.47 -0.40 16.80
CA VAL A 67 8.41 0.68 15.89
C VAL A 67 9.77 1.25 16.15
N GLU A 68 10.79 0.65 15.48
CA GLU A 68 12.00 1.36 15.14
C GLU A 68 11.44 2.70 14.81
N GLU A 69 11.69 3.75 15.65
CA GLU A 69 11.21 5.12 15.42
C GLU A 69 11.12 5.20 13.91
N GLU A 70 9.89 5.01 13.36
CA GLU A 70 9.73 4.86 11.92
C GLU A 70 10.37 6.13 11.49
N LYS A 71 11.58 6.02 10.94
CA LYS A 71 12.23 7.12 10.23
C LYS A 71 11.15 7.54 9.31
N VAL A 72 10.38 8.57 9.74
CA VAL A 72 9.11 9.00 9.11
C VAL A 72 9.43 8.93 7.66
N ASP A 73 8.85 7.97 6.97
CA ASP A 73 9.33 7.52 5.67
C ASP A 73 9.52 8.82 4.89
N GLU A 74 10.77 9.13 4.54
CA GLU A 74 11.12 10.43 3.97
C GLU A 74 10.17 10.76 2.81
N LEU A 75 9.71 9.71 2.13
CA LEU A 75 8.71 9.81 1.09
C LEU A 75 7.33 10.23 1.64
N VAL A 76 6.93 9.71 2.81
CA VAL A 76 5.65 10.08 3.45
C VAL A 76 5.70 11.53 3.92
N TYR A 77 6.79 11.92 4.55
CA TYR A 77 6.98 13.31 4.98
C TYR A 77 6.95 14.29 3.80
N LYS A 78 7.61 13.92 2.69
CA LYS A 78 7.77 14.79 1.51
C LYS A 78 6.54 14.84 0.62
N TYR A 79 5.84 13.73 0.44
CA TYR A 79 4.78 13.58 -0.57
C TYR A 79 3.42 13.15 0.00
N GLY A 80 3.33 12.85 1.29
CA GLY A 80 2.14 12.27 1.92
C GLY A 80 2.03 10.75 1.69
N THR A 81 1.20 10.09 2.49
CA THR A 81 1.07 8.62 2.54
C THR A 81 0.70 7.98 1.20
N LYS A 82 -0.25 8.55 0.48
CA LYS A 82 -0.76 8.01 -0.78
C LYS A 82 0.29 8.01 -1.88
N ILE A 83 1.00 9.11 -2.05
CA ILE A 83 2.05 9.24 -3.07
C ILE A 83 3.29 8.42 -2.70
N ALA A 84 3.65 8.37 -1.43
CA ALA A 84 4.72 7.50 -0.94
C ALA A 84 4.41 6.02 -1.23
N LYS A 85 3.18 5.58 -0.96
CA LYS A 85 2.72 4.23 -1.27
C LYS A 85 2.75 3.93 -2.77
N LEU A 86 2.33 4.90 -3.60
CA LEU A 86 2.44 4.80 -5.06
C LEU A 86 3.89 4.58 -5.52
N ILE A 87 4.83 5.40 -5.01
CA ILE A 87 6.25 5.29 -5.37
C ILE A 87 6.79 3.90 -5.01
N LYS A 88 6.53 3.44 -3.78
CA LYS A 88 6.95 2.12 -3.30
C LYS A 88 6.37 1.00 -4.17
N LEU A 89 5.06 1.06 -4.46
CA LEU A 89 4.37 0.09 -5.30
C LEU A 89 4.95 0.07 -6.73
N CYS A 90 5.16 1.24 -7.34
CA CYS A 90 5.78 1.32 -8.67
C CYS A 90 7.19 0.72 -8.66
N LYS A 91 8.03 1.06 -7.67
CA LYS A 91 9.38 0.49 -7.55
C LYS A 91 9.33 -1.03 -7.43
N GLN A 92 8.45 -1.56 -6.59
CA GLN A 92 8.26 -3.00 -6.40
C GLN A 92 7.83 -3.71 -7.70
N ILE A 93 6.84 -3.18 -8.40
CA ILE A 93 6.38 -3.76 -9.68
C ILE A 93 7.48 -3.72 -10.74
N LEU A 94 8.22 -2.62 -10.81
CA LEU A 94 9.26 -2.40 -11.81
C LEU A 94 10.58 -3.13 -11.52
N LEU A 95 10.70 -3.88 -10.42
CA LEU A 95 11.81 -4.81 -10.19
C LEU A 95 11.90 -5.88 -11.29
N ASP A 96 10.75 -6.33 -11.81
CA ASP A 96 10.73 -7.19 -12.98
C ASP A 96 10.66 -6.32 -14.25
N ASP A 97 11.64 -6.50 -15.12
CA ASP A 97 11.78 -5.72 -16.36
C ASP A 97 10.65 -5.92 -17.36
N LYS A 98 9.89 -7.01 -17.24
CA LYS A 98 8.73 -7.30 -18.09
C LYS A 98 7.50 -6.49 -17.69
N ASN A 99 7.46 -5.99 -16.47
CA ASN A 99 6.30 -5.30 -15.95
C ASN A 99 6.20 -3.87 -16.47
N LYS A 100 4.97 -3.52 -16.88
CA LYS A 100 4.58 -2.17 -17.31
C LYS A 100 3.30 -1.74 -16.61
N ILE A 101 3.21 -0.47 -16.26
CA ILE A 101 2.16 0.09 -15.42
C ILE A 101 1.34 1.10 -16.20
N ILE A 102 0.02 1.00 -16.12
CA ILE A 102 -0.92 2.06 -16.46
C ILE A 102 -1.36 2.73 -15.16
N LEU A 103 -1.14 4.03 -15.03
CA LEU A 103 -1.59 4.82 -13.92
C LEU A 103 -2.78 5.69 -14.36
N ILE A 104 -3.90 5.58 -13.65
CA ILE A 104 -5.16 6.23 -14.02
C ILE A 104 -5.62 7.16 -12.90
N SER A 105 -6.07 8.35 -13.28
CA SER A 105 -6.69 9.34 -12.41
C SER A 105 -7.74 10.14 -13.17
N GLU A 106 -8.73 10.67 -12.46
CA GLU A 106 -9.68 11.65 -13.03
C GLU A 106 -9.05 13.02 -13.26
N TRP A 107 -7.96 13.32 -12.52
CA TRP A 107 -7.39 14.66 -12.44
C TRP A 107 -6.07 14.78 -13.21
N ASP A 108 -6.11 15.46 -14.35
CA ASP A 108 -4.93 15.77 -15.16
C ASP A 108 -3.82 16.51 -14.37
N ARG A 109 -4.22 17.41 -13.47
CA ARG A 109 -3.26 18.14 -12.61
C ARG A 109 -2.53 17.21 -11.66
N LEU A 110 -3.26 16.26 -11.07
CA LEU A 110 -2.68 15.25 -10.18
C LEU A 110 -1.68 14.38 -10.95
N LEU A 111 -2.06 13.89 -12.13
CA LEU A 111 -1.16 13.09 -12.98
C LEU A 111 0.10 13.88 -13.37
N SER A 112 -0.04 15.17 -13.70
CA SER A 112 1.12 16.01 -14.03
C SER A 112 2.08 16.13 -12.84
N MET A 113 1.56 16.33 -11.63
CA MET A 113 2.35 16.38 -10.41
C MET A 113 3.00 15.02 -10.10
N ILE A 114 2.24 13.94 -10.18
CA ILE A 114 2.74 12.57 -9.97
C ILE A 114 3.86 12.27 -10.97
N GLY A 115 3.73 12.67 -12.23
CA GLY A 115 4.76 12.45 -13.24
C GLY A 115 6.10 13.08 -12.87
N ILE A 116 6.10 14.28 -12.27
CA ILE A 116 7.30 14.94 -11.76
C ILE A 116 7.85 14.16 -10.56
N VAL A 117 6.99 13.79 -9.63
CA VAL A 117 7.39 13.04 -8.42
C VAL A 117 8.00 11.68 -8.79
N LEU A 118 7.40 10.95 -9.72
CA LEU A 118 7.93 9.67 -10.19
C LEU A 118 9.30 9.84 -10.84
N LYS A 119 9.50 10.87 -11.67
CA LYS A 119 10.81 11.20 -12.29
C LYS A 119 11.87 11.51 -11.24
N ASN A 120 11.51 12.28 -10.20
CA ASN A 120 12.41 12.60 -9.08
C ASN A 120 12.79 11.36 -8.24
N ASN A 121 12.08 10.25 -8.41
CA ASN A 121 12.34 8.97 -7.76
C ASN A 121 12.85 7.90 -8.74
N ASP A 122 13.44 8.31 -9.87
CA ASP A 122 14.05 7.46 -10.90
C ASP A 122 13.05 6.54 -11.63
N ILE A 123 11.75 6.89 -11.61
CA ILE A 123 10.71 6.16 -12.34
C ILE A 123 10.37 6.91 -13.61
N LYS A 124 10.89 6.42 -14.75
CA LYS A 124 10.57 6.97 -16.07
C LYS A 124 9.09 6.77 -16.38
N ASN A 125 8.42 7.85 -16.74
CA ASN A 125 6.99 7.84 -17.04
C ASN A 125 6.67 8.76 -18.21
N VAL A 126 5.57 8.47 -18.90
CA VAL A 126 5.00 9.30 -19.96
C VAL A 126 3.53 9.59 -19.65
N PHE A 127 3.10 10.81 -19.97
CA PHE A 127 1.71 11.20 -19.81
C PHE A 127 1.04 11.23 -21.18
N CYS A 128 0.01 10.42 -21.39
CA CYS A 128 -0.77 10.35 -22.61
C CYS A 128 -1.78 11.50 -22.65
N LYS A 129 -1.30 12.71 -22.98
CA LYS A 129 -2.09 13.95 -23.00
C LYS A 129 -1.76 14.77 -24.25
N GLY A 130 -2.61 15.72 -24.58
CA GLY A 130 -2.41 16.68 -25.65
C GLY A 130 -3.01 16.24 -26.99
N ASN A 131 -2.41 16.67 -28.10
CA ASN A 131 -2.88 16.35 -29.44
C ASN A 131 -2.59 14.87 -29.82
N VAL A 132 -3.14 14.43 -30.95
CA VAL A 132 -3.02 13.03 -31.44
C VAL A 132 -1.55 12.62 -31.57
N HIS A 133 -0.68 13.50 -32.04
CA HIS A 133 0.74 13.19 -32.22
C HIS A 133 1.45 12.98 -30.87
N GLN A 134 1.16 13.82 -29.88
CA GLN A 134 1.73 13.70 -28.53
C GLN A 134 1.26 12.42 -27.84
N ARG A 135 -0.02 12.09 -27.95
CA ARG A 135 -0.57 10.83 -27.39
C ARG A 135 0.05 9.61 -28.07
N ASN A 136 0.17 9.62 -29.40
CA ASN A 136 0.80 8.51 -30.13
C ASN A 136 2.28 8.36 -29.76
N ALA A 137 3.00 9.45 -29.56
CA ALA A 137 4.39 9.42 -29.08
C ALA A 137 4.50 8.80 -27.69
N ALA A 138 3.61 9.17 -26.74
CA ALA A 138 3.57 8.58 -25.41
C ALA A 138 3.27 7.07 -25.45
N ILE A 139 2.30 6.65 -26.26
CA ILE A 139 1.95 5.25 -26.47
C ILE A 139 3.13 4.49 -27.08
N SER A 140 3.80 5.05 -28.09
CA SER A 140 4.97 4.44 -28.71
C SER A 140 6.12 4.27 -27.74
N ALA A 141 6.39 5.28 -26.88
CA ALA A 141 7.40 5.19 -25.83
C ALA A 141 7.09 4.09 -24.79
N PHE A 142 5.81 3.90 -24.47
CA PHE A 142 5.35 2.84 -23.57
C PHE A 142 5.42 1.44 -24.20
N ARG A 143 5.05 1.31 -25.49
CA ARG A 143 5.06 0.04 -26.22
C ARG A 143 6.45 -0.41 -26.65
N SER A 144 7.46 0.49 -26.61
CA SER A 144 8.83 0.17 -27.01
C SER A 144 9.37 -1.01 -26.23
N ASP A 145 9.93 -1.97 -26.96
CA ASP A 145 10.49 -3.18 -26.40
C ASP A 145 11.93 -2.93 -25.93
N LEU A 146 12.20 -3.19 -24.64
CA LEU A 146 13.54 -3.10 -24.05
C LEU A 146 14.55 -4.05 -24.72
N SER A 147 14.07 -5.12 -25.37
CA SER A 147 14.89 -6.14 -26.00
C SER A 147 15.45 -5.73 -27.37
N LYS A 148 14.86 -4.74 -28.02
CA LYS A 148 15.32 -4.26 -29.32
C LYS A 148 16.48 -3.27 -29.16
N LYS A 149 17.69 -3.80 -29.08
CA LYS A 149 18.95 -3.07 -29.18
C LYS A 149 19.02 -2.22 -30.46
N ARG A 150 18.40 -1.03 -30.48
CA ARG A 150 18.73 0.01 -31.45
C ARG A 150 18.42 1.40 -30.89
N LYS A 151 19.49 2.13 -30.56
CA LYS A 151 19.61 3.60 -30.41
C LYS A 151 18.64 4.29 -29.45
N SER A 152 19.18 4.70 -28.31
CA SER A 152 18.62 5.58 -27.31
C SER A 152 17.67 4.91 -26.32
N TYR A 153 18.27 4.35 -25.27
CA TYR A 153 17.57 3.91 -24.02
C TYR A 153 16.79 5.06 -23.34
N ASP A 154 16.93 6.28 -23.82
CA ASP A 154 16.37 7.47 -23.16
C ASP A 154 14.84 7.62 -23.32
N ASN A 155 14.24 6.97 -24.32
CA ASN A 155 12.82 7.16 -24.66
C ASN A 155 11.88 6.02 -24.25
N VAL A 156 12.38 4.95 -23.61
CA VAL A 156 11.51 3.87 -23.16
C VAL A 156 10.94 4.17 -21.79
N SER A 157 9.63 4.15 -21.66
CA SER A 157 8.93 4.33 -20.39
C SER A 157 8.09 3.11 -20.05
N ARG A 158 8.23 2.60 -18.84
CA ARG A 158 7.42 1.48 -18.34
C ARG A 158 6.18 1.92 -17.57
N VAL A 159 6.01 3.23 -17.40
CA VAL A 159 4.81 3.80 -16.76
C VAL A 159 4.16 4.77 -17.73
N ILE A 160 2.88 4.53 -18.06
CA ILE A 160 2.04 5.45 -18.81
C ILE A 160 0.93 5.97 -17.91
N MET A 161 0.71 7.27 -17.93
CA MET A 161 -0.35 7.93 -17.17
C MET A 161 -1.48 8.34 -18.12
N LEU A 162 -2.72 8.07 -17.72
CA LEU A 162 -3.93 8.35 -18.48
C LEU A 162 -4.96 9.03 -17.58
N SER A 163 -5.59 10.10 -18.03
CA SER A 163 -6.82 10.53 -17.38
C SER A 163 -7.99 9.65 -17.87
N THR A 164 -9.05 9.58 -17.06
CA THR A 164 -10.26 8.79 -17.40
C THR A 164 -10.87 9.22 -18.73
N GLU A 165 -10.90 10.51 -19.04
CA GLU A 165 -11.34 11.02 -20.33
C GLU A 165 -10.51 10.46 -21.51
N HIS A 166 -9.22 10.35 -21.33
CA HIS A 166 -8.32 9.82 -22.35
C HIS A 166 -8.23 8.31 -22.35
N ALA A 167 -8.55 7.66 -21.23
CA ALA A 167 -8.74 6.22 -21.16
C ALA A 167 -9.90 5.76 -22.07
N ALA A 168 -10.91 6.57 -22.32
CA ALA A 168 -12.00 6.28 -23.25
C ALA A 168 -11.59 6.26 -24.75
N SER A 169 -10.45 6.82 -25.16
CA SER A 169 -10.06 7.05 -26.54
C SER A 169 -9.41 5.88 -27.31
N GLY A 170 -9.91 4.66 -27.19
CA GLY A 170 -9.62 3.57 -28.15
C GLY A 170 -8.18 2.99 -28.20
N THR A 171 -7.26 3.45 -27.36
CA THR A 171 -5.86 3.02 -27.39
C THR A 171 -5.68 1.58 -26.88
N ASN A 172 -4.89 0.77 -27.59
CA ASN A 172 -4.54 -0.58 -27.18
C ASN A 172 -3.24 -0.56 -26.36
N LEU A 173 -3.28 -0.99 -25.09
CA LEU A 173 -2.15 -1.02 -24.16
C LEU A 173 -1.92 -2.43 -23.58
N THR A 174 -1.99 -3.43 -24.43
CA THR A 174 -1.82 -4.85 -24.06
C THR A 174 -0.43 -5.21 -23.55
N ASP A 175 0.53 -4.31 -23.63
CA ASP A 175 1.85 -4.50 -23.01
C ASP A 175 1.83 -4.27 -21.49
N ALA A 176 0.74 -3.71 -20.95
CA ALA A 176 0.62 -3.45 -19.51
C ALA A 176 0.31 -4.74 -18.75
N THR A 177 1.00 -4.91 -17.63
CA THR A 177 0.80 -6.01 -16.67
C THR A 177 0.13 -5.53 -15.39
N HIS A 178 0.14 -4.22 -15.14
CA HIS A 178 -0.40 -3.62 -13.93
C HIS A 178 -1.18 -2.35 -14.24
N ILE A 179 -2.32 -2.17 -13.55
CA ILE A 179 -3.15 -0.96 -13.61
C ILE A 179 -3.27 -0.43 -12.19
N ILE A 180 -3.03 0.85 -11.99
CA ILE A 180 -3.16 1.53 -10.71
C ILE A 180 -4.15 2.68 -10.86
N PHE A 181 -5.26 2.61 -10.13
CA PHE A 181 -6.19 3.72 -9.98
C PHE A 181 -5.80 4.57 -8.77
N MET A 182 -5.63 5.87 -8.99
CA MET A 182 -5.19 6.80 -7.95
C MET A 182 -6.27 7.12 -6.93
N GLU A 183 -7.51 7.13 -7.34
CA GLU A 183 -8.69 7.39 -6.53
C GLU A 183 -9.83 6.44 -6.92
N PRO A 184 -10.74 6.14 -5.97
CA PRO A 184 -12.01 5.54 -6.34
C PRO A 184 -12.82 6.56 -7.14
N HIS A 185 -13.43 6.12 -8.24
CA HIS A 185 -14.30 7.00 -9.01
C HIS A 185 -15.55 7.37 -8.20
N ASN A 186 -15.93 8.65 -8.25
CA ASN A 186 -17.14 9.17 -7.64
C ASN A 186 -18.32 9.02 -8.63
N GLY A 187 -19.41 8.40 -8.18
CA GLY A 187 -20.61 8.28 -8.98
C GLY A 187 -21.49 7.09 -8.61
N GLU A 188 -22.54 6.87 -9.37
CA GLU A 188 -23.36 5.67 -9.23
C GLU A 188 -22.54 4.42 -9.56
N TYR A 189 -22.70 3.36 -8.78
CA TYR A 189 -21.91 2.12 -8.89
C TYR A 189 -21.81 1.56 -10.33
N GLY A 190 -22.92 1.63 -11.11
CA GLY A 190 -22.93 1.15 -12.49
C GLY A 190 -22.07 1.98 -13.43
N ALA A 191 -22.06 3.30 -13.29
CA ALA A 191 -21.26 4.22 -14.11
C ALA A 191 -19.77 4.08 -13.78
N VAL A 192 -19.44 4.04 -12.48
CA VAL A 192 -18.07 3.84 -11.99
C VAL A 192 -17.48 2.54 -12.50
N LYS A 193 -18.23 1.45 -12.36
CA LYS A 193 -17.80 0.13 -12.86
C LYS A 193 -17.57 0.14 -14.37
N SER A 194 -18.46 0.77 -15.14
CA SER A 194 -18.32 0.87 -16.60
C SER A 194 -17.04 1.61 -17.00
N MET A 195 -16.69 2.70 -16.30
CA MET A 195 -15.46 3.47 -16.57
C MET A 195 -14.19 2.67 -16.23
N GLU A 196 -14.19 1.98 -15.09
CA GLU A 196 -13.07 1.09 -14.73
C GLU A 196 -12.93 -0.07 -15.73
N ASP A 197 -14.04 -0.72 -16.09
CA ASP A 197 -14.04 -1.82 -17.04
C ASP A 197 -13.53 -1.37 -18.43
N GLN A 198 -13.86 -0.16 -18.87
CA GLN A 198 -13.31 0.42 -20.09
C GLN A 198 -11.80 0.64 -19.97
N ALA A 199 -11.33 1.17 -18.85
CA ALA A 199 -9.91 1.40 -18.63
C ALA A 199 -9.13 0.08 -18.54
N ILE A 200 -9.66 -0.92 -17.84
CA ILE A 200 -9.10 -2.28 -17.76
C ILE A 200 -9.09 -2.94 -19.14
N GLY A 201 -10.15 -2.77 -19.92
CA GLY A 201 -10.28 -3.30 -21.29
C GLY A 201 -9.23 -2.76 -22.27
N ARG A 202 -8.41 -1.76 -21.90
CA ARG A 202 -7.25 -1.31 -22.70
C ARG A 202 -6.05 -2.25 -22.57
N ALA A 203 -5.86 -2.82 -21.38
CA ALA A 203 -4.81 -3.80 -21.12
C ALA A 203 -5.29 -5.22 -21.34
N VAL A 204 -6.52 -5.54 -20.95
CA VAL A 204 -7.14 -6.86 -21.10
C VAL A 204 -7.88 -6.93 -22.43
N ARG A 205 -7.17 -7.23 -23.51
CA ARG A 205 -7.71 -7.31 -24.87
C ARG A 205 -7.08 -8.50 -25.63
N LEU A 206 -7.65 -8.84 -26.78
CA LEU A 206 -7.04 -9.82 -27.70
C LEU A 206 -5.57 -9.46 -27.95
N GLY A 207 -4.68 -10.40 -27.64
CA GLY A 207 -3.22 -10.22 -27.71
C GLY A 207 -2.52 -10.05 -26.35
N GLN A 208 -3.25 -9.90 -25.23
CA GLN A 208 -2.66 -9.94 -23.88
C GLN A 208 -2.30 -11.39 -23.53
N GLN A 209 -1.03 -11.62 -23.21
CA GLN A 209 -0.50 -12.94 -22.85
C GLN A 209 -0.24 -13.07 -21.34
N ASN A 210 -0.26 -11.95 -20.61
CA ASN A 210 0.06 -11.92 -19.20
C ASN A 210 -1.19 -11.62 -18.37
N GLN A 211 -1.18 -12.07 -17.11
CA GLN A 211 -2.17 -11.64 -16.13
C GLN A 211 -2.02 -10.15 -15.86
N VAL A 212 -3.13 -9.42 -15.83
CA VAL A 212 -3.18 -8.00 -15.50
C VAL A 212 -3.63 -7.83 -14.05
N ASN A 213 -2.77 -7.23 -13.22
CA ASN A 213 -3.07 -6.94 -11.82
C ASN A 213 -3.63 -5.51 -11.69
N VAL A 214 -4.71 -5.36 -10.93
CA VAL A 214 -5.38 -4.06 -10.73
C VAL A 214 -5.29 -3.63 -9.28
N TYR A 215 -4.78 -2.43 -9.05
CA TYR A 215 -4.66 -1.81 -7.73
C TYR A 215 -5.52 -0.56 -7.63
N ARG A 216 -6.11 -0.34 -6.47
CA ARG A 216 -6.86 0.88 -6.14
C ARG A 216 -6.26 1.49 -4.88
N LEU A 217 -5.78 2.74 -4.99
CA LEU A 217 -5.23 3.47 -3.86
C LEU A 217 -6.37 4.19 -3.12
N ILE A 218 -6.82 3.58 -2.04
CA ILE A 218 -7.87 4.12 -1.16
C ILE A 218 -7.16 4.78 0.03
N THR A 219 -7.64 5.94 0.46
CA THR A 219 -7.22 6.66 1.67
C THR A 219 -8.37 6.71 2.63
#